data_509e657b21cf69800979cdb179ecfb66
#
_entry.id   509e657b21cf69800979cdb179ecfb66
#
_cell.length_a   1.000
_cell.length_b   1.000
_cell.length_c   1.000
_cell.angle_alpha   90.00
_cell.angle_beta   90.00
_cell.angle_gamma   90.00
#
_symmetry.space_group_name_H-M   'P 1'
#
loop_
_entity.id
_entity.type
_entity.pdbx_description
1 polymer ?
#
loop_
_entity_poly.entity_id
_entity_poly.type
_entity_poly.pdbx_seq_one_letter_code
_entity_poly.pdbx_strand_id
1 'polypeptide(L)'
;MNAKETPISPTYYKILFAILLVLATGLAVWAGYNHLQVNAYRTALQNTYYRAADLAADNLSNLSSDLVKGMYAGTSPQLSMISSKMWKESAAAKSALSSLPISGSTLENTNRFLSQAGDYAMYLSRKTASGAELTDEERNQFASLREYADRLSEQMDAIACALQNGELTIEELMEEEFTSNPTTGNNQNSGQTVSVSTQPQTDSPAEAPTSEEAETSHLQQIEDGFMGYPTLIYDGPFSDHILERTPLMTEGQPEVSAEQARITAANAAGKELTEMREEDSILPSYVFHDAQSTSVAITKNGGYLCYLITEKPDNLTAKLSYEEAVNKAQQYLSAHGYDSMKDTYYETDNGVMTLNFAYYDSASQTICYTDLIKVEVSLQDGSILGLDARGYLVNHHDRTIAEPALPVEQAQESLSDALTVDSVRPALIPSSGQNEVATYEFLCSSATGDRILTYINSQTGAEEQLLILLQTPNGTLTK
;
A
#
# COMPACT_ATOMS: atom_id res chain seq x y z
N MET A 1 -29.75 -12.34 77.45
CA MET A 1 -28.71 -13.36 77.31
C MET A 1 -27.50 -12.65 76.76
N ASN A 2 -26.48 -12.32 77.64
CA ASN A 2 -25.24 -11.68 77.24
C ASN A 2 -24.30 -12.78 76.76
N ALA A 3 -23.94 -12.79 75.46
CA ALA A 3 -22.89 -13.64 74.94
C ALA A 3 -21.57 -13.14 75.55
N LYS A 4 -20.90 -13.96 76.35
CA LYS A 4 -19.54 -13.72 76.83
C LYS A 4 -18.60 -13.84 75.65
N GLU A 5 -18.07 -12.72 75.22
CA GLU A 5 -16.90 -12.72 74.32
C GLU A 5 -15.71 -13.35 75.07
N THR A 6 -15.27 -14.51 74.65
CA THR A 6 -14.06 -15.13 75.16
C THR A 6 -12.85 -14.38 74.58
N PRO A 7 -11.94 -13.85 75.42
CA PRO A 7 -10.77 -13.15 74.89
C PRO A 7 -9.89 -14.12 74.11
N ILE A 8 -9.61 -13.77 72.81
CA ILE A 8 -8.72 -14.54 71.95
C ILE A 8 -7.32 -14.56 72.58
N SER A 9 -6.74 -15.76 72.73
CA SER A 9 -5.48 -15.94 73.46
C SER A 9 -4.31 -15.20 72.74
N PRO A 10 -3.38 -14.59 73.49
CA PRO A 10 -2.23 -13.89 72.89
C PRO A 10 -1.35 -14.79 71.99
N THR A 11 -1.44 -16.09 72.15
CA THR A 11 -0.77 -17.08 71.30
C THR A 11 -1.31 -17.13 69.89
N TYR A 12 -2.62 -16.91 69.73
CA TYR A 12 -3.26 -16.85 68.38
C TYR A 12 -2.72 -15.68 67.57
N TYR A 13 -2.56 -14.50 68.16
CA TYR A 13 -2.00 -13.33 67.49
C TYR A 13 -0.54 -13.55 67.06
N LYS A 14 0.25 -14.25 67.86
CA LYS A 14 1.64 -14.59 67.52
C LYS A 14 1.72 -15.56 66.33
N ILE A 15 0.84 -16.55 66.29
CA ILE A 15 0.75 -17.51 65.19
C ILE A 15 0.28 -16.80 63.93
N LEU A 16 -0.75 -15.95 63.99
CA LEU A 16 -1.28 -15.17 62.87
C LEU A 16 -0.19 -14.22 62.30
N PHE A 17 0.54 -13.54 63.20
CA PHE A 17 1.67 -12.68 62.81
C PHE A 17 2.78 -13.45 62.12
N ALA A 18 3.16 -14.63 62.61
CA ALA A 18 4.16 -15.48 62.01
C ALA A 18 3.74 -15.95 60.61
N ILE A 19 2.47 -16.32 60.41
CA ILE A 19 1.91 -16.69 59.08
C ILE A 19 1.94 -15.49 58.12
N LEU A 20 1.52 -14.31 58.58
CA LEU A 20 1.57 -13.09 57.76
C LEU A 20 3.00 -12.70 57.37
N LEU A 21 3.96 -12.89 58.30
CA LEU A 21 5.36 -12.61 58.00
C LEU A 21 5.92 -13.57 56.93
N VAL A 22 5.59 -14.86 56.98
CA VAL A 22 5.98 -15.85 55.98
C VAL A 22 5.35 -15.55 54.65
N LEU A 23 4.08 -15.17 54.61
CA LEU A 23 3.40 -14.76 53.37
C LEU A 23 4.01 -13.49 52.79
N ALA A 24 4.30 -12.48 53.60
CA ALA A 24 4.93 -11.23 53.16
C ALA A 24 6.33 -11.45 52.58
N THR A 25 7.15 -12.29 53.23
CA THR A 25 8.48 -12.65 52.72
C THR A 25 8.38 -13.48 51.42
N GLY A 26 7.44 -14.41 51.33
CA GLY A 26 7.18 -15.18 50.11
C GLY A 26 6.76 -14.26 48.93
N LEU A 27 5.87 -13.31 49.15
CA LEU A 27 5.47 -12.33 48.18
C LEU A 27 6.62 -11.40 47.75
N ALA A 28 7.45 -10.96 48.70
CA ALA A 28 8.61 -10.12 48.39
C ALA A 28 9.65 -10.85 47.53
N VAL A 29 9.93 -12.12 47.81
CA VAL A 29 10.81 -12.96 47.00
C VAL A 29 10.26 -13.19 45.61
N TRP A 30 8.95 -13.48 45.51
CA TRP A 30 8.25 -13.66 44.24
C TRP A 30 8.25 -12.38 43.40
N ALA A 31 7.96 -11.23 44.01
CA ALA A 31 8.01 -9.92 43.34
C ALA A 31 9.41 -9.57 42.83
N GLY A 32 10.45 -9.84 43.69
CA GLY A 32 11.83 -9.64 43.29
C GLY A 32 12.27 -10.53 42.12
N TYR A 33 11.87 -11.79 42.13
CA TYR A 33 12.12 -12.72 41.03
C TYR A 33 11.44 -12.29 39.72
N ASN A 34 10.17 -11.91 39.79
CA ASN A 34 9.45 -11.39 38.62
C ASN A 34 10.07 -10.10 38.08
N HIS A 35 10.51 -9.20 38.96
CA HIS A 35 11.16 -7.96 38.53
C HIS A 35 12.47 -8.23 37.75
N LEU A 36 13.28 -9.18 38.23
CA LEU A 36 14.50 -9.59 37.54
C LEU A 36 14.22 -10.23 36.19
N GLN A 37 13.18 -11.06 36.08
CA GLN A 37 12.76 -11.65 34.80
C GLN A 37 12.26 -10.59 33.81
N VAL A 38 11.40 -9.67 34.24
CA VAL A 38 10.91 -8.60 33.42
C VAL A 38 12.05 -7.74 32.85
N ASN A 39 13.04 -7.40 33.68
CA ASN A 39 14.20 -6.65 33.21
C ASN A 39 15.04 -7.44 32.21
N ALA A 40 15.21 -8.75 32.40
CA ALA A 40 15.91 -9.59 31.44
C ALA A 40 15.18 -9.68 30.09
N TYR A 41 13.84 -9.80 30.09
CA TYR A 41 13.04 -9.79 28.89
C TYR A 41 13.08 -8.42 28.18
N ARG A 42 13.01 -7.31 28.94
CA ARG A 42 13.16 -5.95 28.37
C ARG A 42 14.48 -5.78 27.63
N THR A 43 15.59 -6.15 28.30
CA THR A 43 16.92 -6.06 27.69
C THR A 43 17.03 -6.94 26.44
N ALA A 44 16.47 -8.14 26.46
CA ALA A 44 16.47 -9.04 25.30
C ALA A 44 15.66 -8.45 24.12
N LEU A 45 14.51 -7.85 24.42
CA LEU A 45 13.64 -7.22 23.43
C LEU A 45 14.31 -5.96 22.84
N GLN A 46 14.90 -5.11 23.67
CA GLN A 46 15.66 -3.94 23.25
C GLN A 46 16.81 -4.31 22.31
N ASN A 47 17.57 -5.37 22.65
CA ASN A 47 18.62 -5.88 21.78
C ASN A 47 18.09 -6.41 20.44
N THR A 48 16.87 -6.95 20.42
CA THR A 48 16.22 -7.43 19.19
C THR A 48 15.86 -6.24 18.28
N TYR A 49 15.30 -5.20 18.84
CA TYR A 49 14.92 -4.00 18.08
C TYR A 49 16.15 -3.20 17.62
N TYR A 50 17.17 -3.06 18.47
CA TYR A 50 18.45 -2.51 18.06
C TYR A 50 19.00 -3.24 16.83
N ARG A 51 19.07 -4.58 16.86
CA ARG A 51 19.54 -5.37 15.71
C ARG A 51 18.68 -5.19 14.47
N ALA A 52 17.37 -5.03 14.64
CA ALA A 52 16.49 -4.82 13.51
C ALA A 52 16.74 -3.44 12.85
N ALA A 53 16.91 -2.37 13.64
CA ALA A 53 17.24 -1.04 13.14
C ALA A 53 18.64 -1.02 12.48
N ASP A 54 19.63 -1.61 13.10
CA ASP A 54 21.02 -1.74 12.60
C ASP A 54 21.04 -2.50 11.25
N LEU A 55 20.35 -3.64 11.16
CA LEU A 55 20.22 -4.39 9.91
C LEU A 55 19.46 -3.62 8.82
N ALA A 56 18.49 -2.82 9.20
CA ALA A 56 17.78 -1.95 8.23
C ALA A 56 18.75 -0.89 7.68
N ALA A 57 19.49 -0.20 8.55
CA ALA A 57 20.48 0.80 8.17
C ALA A 57 21.57 0.23 7.26
N ASP A 58 22.16 -0.91 7.63
CA ASP A 58 23.18 -1.59 6.82
C ASP A 58 22.68 -1.94 5.40
N ASN A 59 21.48 -2.52 5.29
CA ASN A 59 20.93 -2.89 3.99
C ASN A 59 20.57 -1.66 3.14
N LEU A 60 20.13 -0.58 3.75
CA LEU A 60 19.85 0.69 3.07
C LEU A 60 21.13 1.36 2.57
N SER A 61 22.20 1.36 3.38
CA SER A 61 23.52 1.85 3.00
C SER A 61 24.11 1.05 1.80
N ASN A 62 23.96 -0.27 1.84
CA ASN A 62 24.36 -1.14 0.74
C ASN A 62 23.53 -0.86 -0.53
N LEU A 63 22.21 -0.70 -0.37
CA LEU A 63 21.31 -0.33 -1.48
C LEU A 63 21.73 1.00 -2.12
N SER A 64 22.03 2.03 -1.33
CA SER A 64 22.55 3.30 -1.83
C SER A 64 23.86 3.12 -2.62
N SER A 65 24.79 2.34 -2.10
CA SER A 65 26.07 2.04 -2.76
C SER A 65 25.86 1.33 -4.10
N ASP A 66 24.96 0.38 -4.16
CA ASP A 66 24.65 -0.37 -5.38
C ASP A 66 23.87 0.49 -6.40
N LEU A 67 23.06 1.44 -5.94
CA LEU A 67 22.43 2.45 -6.80
C LEU A 67 23.51 3.32 -7.50
N VAL A 68 24.54 3.78 -6.78
CA VAL A 68 25.66 4.51 -7.38
C VAL A 68 26.38 3.66 -8.43
N LYS A 69 26.70 2.40 -8.09
CA LYS A 69 27.36 1.49 -9.04
C LYS A 69 26.50 1.22 -10.26
N GLY A 70 25.17 1.12 -10.08
CA GLY A 70 24.21 0.94 -11.17
C GLY A 70 24.21 2.11 -12.16
N MET A 71 24.34 3.36 -11.67
CA MET A 71 24.45 4.54 -12.54
C MET A 71 25.65 4.49 -13.49
N TYR A 72 26.74 3.91 -13.04
CA TYR A 72 28.01 3.87 -13.77
C TYR A 72 28.32 2.51 -14.38
N ALA A 73 27.45 1.53 -14.26
CA ALA A 73 27.63 0.22 -14.88
C ALA A 73 27.68 0.33 -16.41
N GLY A 74 28.81 -0.01 -17.00
CA GLY A 74 29.06 0.08 -18.47
C GLY A 74 28.66 -1.18 -19.25
N THR A 75 28.23 -2.26 -18.58
CA THR A 75 27.86 -3.53 -19.23
C THR A 75 26.58 -4.11 -18.65
N SER A 76 25.77 -4.72 -19.51
CA SER A 76 24.50 -5.38 -19.12
C SER A 76 24.70 -6.49 -18.08
N PRO A 77 25.70 -7.37 -18.13
CA PRO A 77 25.93 -8.38 -17.11
C PRO A 77 26.20 -7.78 -15.71
N GLN A 78 27.04 -6.71 -15.69
CA GLN A 78 27.36 -6.01 -14.44
C GLN A 78 26.11 -5.37 -13.82
N LEU A 79 25.31 -4.69 -14.63
CA LEU A 79 24.09 -4.06 -14.19
C LEU A 79 23.06 -5.09 -13.70
N SER A 80 22.94 -6.23 -14.38
CA SER A 80 22.08 -7.34 -13.94
C SER A 80 22.50 -7.88 -12.57
N MET A 81 23.82 -8.01 -12.33
CA MET A 81 24.34 -8.45 -11.04
C MET A 81 24.04 -7.43 -9.92
N ILE A 82 24.26 -6.14 -10.18
CA ILE A 82 23.98 -5.05 -9.25
C ILE A 82 22.48 -5.01 -8.93
N SER A 83 21.64 -5.10 -9.95
CA SER A 83 20.17 -5.11 -9.79
C SER A 83 19.70 -6.26 -8.90
N SER A 84 20.29 -7.44 -9.05
CA SER A 84 19.96 -8.60 -8.19
C SER A 84 20.35 -8.38 -6.72
N LYS A 85 21.46 -7.64 -6.47
CA LYS A 85 21.85 -7.24 -5.11
C LYS A 85 20.88 -6.23 -4.52
N MET A 86 20.55 -5.18 -5.28
CA MET A 86 19.59 -4.15 -4.86
C MET A 86 18.24 -4.77 -4.47
N TRP A 87 17.72 -5.73 -5.24
CA TRP A 87 16.51 -6.45 -4.89
C TRP A 87 16.62 -7.17 -3.53
N LYS A 88 17.73 -7.89 -3.33
CA LYS A 88 18.01 -8.60 -2.07
C LYS A 88 18.06 -7.65 -0.87
N GLU A 89 18.75 -6.53 -1.03
CA GLU A 89 18.96 -5.54 0.02
C GLU A 89 17.65 -4.80 0.38
N SER A 90 16.86 -4.44 -0.63
CA SER A 90 15.52 -3.87 -0.43
C SER A 90 14.60 -4.83 0.36
N ALA A 91 14.59 -6.12 -0.01
CA ALA A 91 13.81 -7.13 0.69
C ALA A 91 14.31 -7.36 2.12
N ALA A 92 15.63 -7.33 2.35
CA ALA A 92 16.22 -7.49 3.68
C ALA A 92 15.94 -6.28 4.58
N ALA A 93 16.05 -5.06 4.06
CA ALA A 93 15.69 -3.83 4.77
C ALA A 93 14.21 -3.85 5.19
N LYS A 94 13.30 -4.19 4.27
CA LYS A 94 11.87 -4.33 4.56
C LYS A 94 11.59 -5.37 5.65
N SER A 95 12.27 -6.52 5.60
CA SER A 95 12.13 -7.57 6.63
C SER A 95 12.64 -7.10 8.00
N ALA A 96 13.74 -6.36 8.03
CA ALA A 96 14.29 -5.79 9.25
C ALA A 96 13.33 -4.76 9.87
N LEU A 97 12.82 -3.82 9.08
CA LEU A 97 11.82 -2.83 9.52
C LEU A 97 10.54 -3.49 10.06
N SER A 98 10.06 -4.56 9.44
CA SER A 98 8.88 -5.29 9.92
C SER A 98 9.09 -6.00 11.28
N SER A 99 10.33 -6.09 11.74
CA SER A 99 10.67 -6.63 13.06
C SER A 99 10.66 -5.59 14.18
N LEU A 100 10.58 -4.30 13.82
CA LEU A 100 10.41 -3.21 14.78
C LEU A 100 8.95 -3.13 15.26
N PRO A 101 8.70 -2.66 16.49
CA PRO A 101 7.35 -2.52 17.03
C PRO A 101 6.64 -1.26 16.48
N ILE A 102 6.68 -1.10 15.19
CA ILE A 102 6.13 0.05 14.46
C ILE A 102 5.07 -0.50 13.50
N SER A 103 3.90 0.15 13.43
CA SER A 103 2.84 -0.34 12.56
C SER A 103 3.20 -0.21 11.09
N GLY A 104 2.63 -1.11 10.27
CA GLY A 104 2.78 -1.04 8.83
C GLY A 104 2.21 0.24 8.21
N SER A 105 1.22 0.87 8.88
CA SER A 105 0.64 2.14 8.47
C SER A 105 1.58 3.33 8.73
N THR A 106 2.36 3.29 9.81
CA THR A 106 3.34 4.34 10.12
C THR A 106 4.53 4.33 9.16
N LEU A 107 4.90 3.17 8.60
CA LEU A 107 5.98 3.02 7.64
C LEU A 107 5.47 2.67 6.23
N GLU A 108 4.29 3.13 5.87
CA GLU A 108 3.66 2.79 4.59
C GLU A 108 4.50 3.24 3.39
N ASN A 109 4.93 4.50 3.37
CA ASN A 109 5.75 5.05 2.30
C ASN A 109 7.13 4.40 2.24
N THR A 110 7.77 4.19 3.40
CA THR A 110 9.05 3.47 3.49
C THR A 110 8.94 2.05 2.93
N ASN A 111 7.89 1.31 3.29
CA ASN A 111 7.66 -0.04 2.77
C ASN A 111 7.35 -0.02 1.27
N ARG A 112 6.63 0.99 0.79
CA ARG A 112 6.35 1.21 -0.64
C ARG A 112 7.64 1.47 -1.40
N PHE A 113 8.49 2.41 -0.92
CA PHE A 113 9.79 2.69 -1.51
C PHE A 113 10.65 1.42 -1.64
N LEU A 114 10.82 0.66 -0.55
CA LEU A 114 11.64 -0.55 -0.57
C LEU A 114 11.10 -1.60 -1.55
N SER A 115 9.78 -1.76 -1.64
CA SER A 115 9.17 -2.63 -2.63
C SER A 115 9.48 -2.16 -4.05
N GLN A 116 9.26 -0.89 -4.33
CA GLN A 116 9.51 -0.27 -5.65
C GLN A 116 10.99 -0.33 -6.03
N ALA A 117 11.91 -0.04 -5.11
CA ALA A 117 13.36 -0.13 -5.38
C ALA A 117 13.78 -1.56 -5.75
N GLY A 118 13.26 -2.56 -5.03
CA GLY A 118 13.52 -3.97 -5.32
C GLY A 118 12.98 -4.39 -6.68
N ASP A 119 11.75 -4.03 -6.96
CA ASP A 119 11.08 -4.36 -8.21
C ASP A 119 11.72 -3.64 -9.42
N TYR A 120 12.05 -2.36 -9.24
CA TYR A 120 12.80 -1.61 -10.26
C TYR A 120 14.15 -2.25 -10.59
N ALA A 121 14.87 -2.70 -9.56
CA ALA A 121 16.10 -3.45 -9.74
C ALA A 121 15.88 -4.72 -10.57
N MET A 122 14.82 -5.47 -10.32
CA MET A 122 14.50 -6.68 -11.09
C MET A 122 14.09 -6.37 -12.53
N TYR A 123 13.41 -5.27 -12.76
CA TYR A 123 13.14 -4.78 -14.12
C TYR A 123 14.44 -4.49 -14.88
N LEU A 124 15.32 -3.69 -14.29
CA LEU A 124 16.59 -3.36 -14.91
C LEU A 124 17.45 -4.60 -15.20
N SER A 125 17.44 -5.57 -14.28
CA SER A 125 18.10 -6.85 -14.48
C SER A 125 17.59 -7.58 -15.73
N ARG A 126 16.27 -7.64 -15.92
CA ARG A 126 15.66 -8.27 -17.09
C ARG A 126 15.92 -7.49 -18.37
N LYS A 127 15.74 -6.16 -18.33
CA LYS A 127 15.99 -5.28 -19.48
C LYS A 127 17.42 -5.42 -20.00
N THR A 128 18.38 -5.38 -19.10
CA THR A 128 19.80 -5.45 -19.46
C THR A 128 20.23 -6.87 -19.85
N ALA A 129 19.62 -7.90 -19.27
CA ALA A 129 19.82 -9.28 -19.70
C ALA A 129 19.41 -9.50 -21.17
N SER A 130 18.44 -8.75 -21.69
CA SER A 130 18.05 -8.74 -23.11
C SER A 130 18.99 -7.93 -24.01
N GLY A 131 20.04 -7.31 -23.46
CA GLY A 131 20.99 -6.49 -24.19
C GLY A 131 20.55 -5.03 -24.40
N ALA A 132 19.47 -4.59 -23.79
CA ALA A 132 19.03 -3.20 -23.87
C ALA A 132 19.87 -2.30 -22.94
N GLU A 133 20.16 -1.08 -23.40
CA GLU A 133 20.87 -0.07 -22.63
C GLU A 133 19.93 0.73 -21.72
N LEU A 134 20.48 1.32 -20.65
CA LEU A 134 19.76 2.26 -19.81
C LEU A 134 19.53 3.58 -20.54
N THR A 135 18.32 4.12 -20.40
CA THR A 135 17.99 5.47 -20.83
C THR A 135 18.55 6.51 -19.84
N ASP A 136 18.64 7.78 -20.27
CA ASP A 136 19.02 8.88 -19.38
C ASP A 136 18.00 9.07 -18.25
N GLU A 137 16.73 8.82 -18.50
CA GLU A 137 15.66 8.87 -17.51
C GLU A 137 15.84 7.81 -16.42
N GLU A 138 16.16 6.58 -16.81
CA GLU A 138 16.48 5.50 -15.86
C GLU A 138 17.74 5.80 -15.02
N ARG A 139 18.74 6.47 -15.60
CA ARG A 139 19.92 6.92 -14.86
C ARG A 139 19.57 8.01 -13.84
N ASN A 140 18.69 8.94 -14.19
CA ASN A 140 18.20 9.96 -13.26
C ASN A 140 17.38 9.35 -12.12
N GLN A 141 16.62 8.29 -12.39
CA GLN A 141 15.88 7.55 -11.36
C GLN A 141 16.84 6.90 -10.35
N PHE A 142 17.97 6.35 -10.78
CA PHE A 142 18.99 5.88 -9.83
C PHE A 142 19.48 6.96 -8.87
N ALA A 143 19.70 8.18 -9.38
CA ALA A 143 20.14 9.31 -8.54
C ALA A 143 19.11 9.68 -7.48
N SER A 144 17.84 9.73 -7.86
CA SER A 144 16.72 10.01 -6.93
C SER A 144 16.58 8.92 -5.87
N LEU A 145 16.64 7.65 -6.27
CA LEU A 145 16.59 6.51 -5.36
C LEU A 145 17.74 6.51 -4.35
N ARG A 146 18.94 6.85 -4.82
CA ARG A 146 20.12 6.95 -3.98
C ARG A 146 19.94 7.97 -2.86
N GLU A 147 19.60 9.22 -3.21
CA GLU A 147 19.42 10.29 -2.23
C GLU A 147 18.42 9.89 -1.14
N TYR A 148 17.45 9.10 -1.54
CA TYR A 148 16.42 8.58 -0.66
C TYR A 148 16.92 7.46 0.26
N ALA A 149 17.63 6.48 -0.30
CA ALA A 149 18.25 5.41 0.47
C ALA A 149 19.27 5.96 1.46
N ASP A 150 20.06 6.98 1.09
CA ASP A 150 21.02 7.64 1.98
C ASP A 150 20.32 8.25 3.19
N ARG A 151 19.27 9.05 2.97
CA ARG A 151 18.52 9.68 4.08
C ARG A 151 17.86 8.66 5.01
N LEU A 152 17.27 7.62 4.43
CA LEU A 152 16.64 6.58 5.22
C LEU A 152 17.67 5.77 6.02
N SER A 153 18.85 5.52 5.46
CA SER A 153 19.97 4.88 6.16
C SER A 153 20.42 5.71 7.37
N GLU A 154 20.66 7.02 7.15
CA GLU A 154 21.05 7.93 8.23
C GLU A 154 20.03 7.98 9.37
N GLN A 155 18.74 7.97 9.04
CA GLN A 155 17.67 7.97 10.04
C GLN A 155 17.61 6.64 10.81
N MET A 156 17.79 5.51 10.13
CA MET A 156 17.82 4.20 10.79
C MET A 156 19.06 4.05 11.68
N ASP A 157 20.21 4.57 11.25
CA ASP A 157 21.42 4.64 12.07
C ASP A 157 21.20 5.46 13.36
N ALA A 158 20.53 6.61 13.23
CA ALA A 158 20.18 7.45 14.38
C ALA A 158 19.26 6.70 15.38
N ILE A 159 18.25 5.99 14.90
CA ILE A 159 17.37 5.17 15.74
C ILE A 159 18.16 4.02 16.40
N ALA A 160 19.01 3.34 15.65
CA ALA A 160 19.84 2.26 16.19
C ALA A 160 20.77 2.76 17.30
N CYS A 161 21.43 3.92 17.07
CA CYS A 161 22.28 4.55 18.07
C CYS A 161 21.50 4.97 19.32
N ALA A 162 20.32 5.58 19.15
CA ALA A 162 19.48 6.00 20.27
C ALA A 162 18.99 4.80 21.11
N LEU A 163 18.59 3.71 20.47
CA LEU A 163 18.22 2.46 21.14
C LEU A 163 19.41 1.84 21.89
N GLN A 164 20.61 1.88 21.30
CA GLN A 164 21.83 1.33 21.90
C GLN A 164 22.27 2.12 23.13
N ASN A 165 22.19 3.44 23.05
CA ASN A 165 22.61 4.34 24.12
C ASN A 165 21.54 4.46 25.24
N GLY A 166 20.33 3.92 25.01
CA GLY A 166 19.20 4.04 25.94
C GLY A 166 18.57 5.44 25.94
N GLU A 167 18.82 6.23 24.91
CA GLU A 167 18.22 7.54 24.68
C GLU A 167 16.80 7.39 24.12
N LEU A 168 16.49 6.26 23.46
CA LEU A 168 15.17 5.85 23.00
C LEU A 168 14.81 4.53 23.67
N THR A 169 13.65 4.47 24.31
CA THR A 169 13.12 3.26 24.94
C THR A 169 12.10 2.56 24.03
N ILE A 170 11.84 1.28 24.31
CA ILE A 170 10.82 0.51 23.57
C ILE A 170 9.44 1.13 23.76
N GLU A 171 9.16 1.60 24.97
CA GLU A 171 7.91 2.22 25.35
C GLU A 171 7.67 3.50 24.54
N GLU A 172 8.68 4.34 24.36
CA GLU A 172 8.63 5.56 23.54
C GLU A 172 8.41 5.22 22.06
N LEU A 173 9.12 4.23 21.54
CA LEU A 173 8.93 3.75 20.16
C LEU A 173 7.50 3.24 19.90
N MET A 174 6.87 2.62 20.90
CA MET A 174 5.49 2.16 20.81
C MET A 174 4.47 3.28 21.06
N GLU A 175 4.79 4.30 21.88
CA GLU A 175 3.92 5.45 22.14
C GLU A 175 3.87 6.41 20.96
N GLU A 176 4.94 6.57 20.20
CA GLU A 176 4.92 7.29 18.91
C GLU A 176 3.90 6.70 17.94
N GLU A 177 3.68 5.39 17.97
CA GLU A 177 2.64 4.73 17.21
C GLU A 177 1.22 5.11 17.67
N PHE A 178 1.01 5.24 18.99
CA PHE A 178 -0.31 5.58 19.55
C PHE A 178 -0.73 7.02 19.27
N THR A 179 0.23 7.94 19.13
CA THR A 179 -0.02 9.36 18.83
C THR A 179 -0.20 9.63 17.33
N SER A 180 0.40 8.82 16.47
CA SER A 180 0.27 8.93 15.01
C SER A 180 -1.01 8.30 14.44
N ASN A 181 -1.72 7.46 15.22
CA ASN A 181 -3.03 6.92 14.84
C ASN A 181 -4.15 7.68 15.60
N PRO A 182 -4.84 8.65 15.00
CA PRO A 182 -6.00 9.28 15.61
C PRO A 182 -7.17 8.30 15.61
N THR A 183 -7.15 7.36 16.53
CA THR A 183 -8.32 6.54 16.83
C THR A 183 -9.38 7.47 17.44
N THR A 184 -10.46 7.66 16.72
CA THR A 184 -11.77 8.16 17.10
C THR A 184 -11.99 8.24 18.63
N GLY A 185 -11.65 9.36 19.21
CA GLY A 185 -11.94 9.72 20.59
C GLY A 185 -12.44 11.15 20.65
N ASN A 186 -13.76 11.25 20.64
CA ASN A 186 -14.57 12.46 20.82
C ASN A 186 -13.94 13.42 21.84
N ASN A 187 -13.43 14.58 21.43
CA ASN A 187 -13.50 15.77 22.27
C ASN A 187 -13.48 17.05 21.44
N GLN A 188 -14.53 17.83 21.65
CA GLN A 188 -14.72 19.15 21.10
C GLN A 188 -13.70 20.12 21.72
N ASN A 189 -12.97 20.89 20.97
CA ASN A 189 -13.05 22.37 20.92
C ASN A 189 -11.80 23.04 20.30
N SER A 190 -12.10 24.10 19.66
CA SER A 190 -11.30 25.27 19.27
C SER A 190 -10.50 25.20 17.97
N GLY A 191 -11.06 25.90 16.98
CA GLY A 191 -10.42 26.25 15.72
C GLY A 191 -9.24 27.19 15.89
N GLN A 192 -8.29 26.97 15.00
CA GLN A 192 -7.40 28.05 14.54
C GLN A 192 -6.95 27.74 13.11
N THR A 193 -7.40 28.58 12.21
CA THR A 193 -6.94 28.69 10.82
C THR A 193 -5.48 29.14 10.79
N VAL A 194 -4.60 28.42 10.10
CA VAL A 194 -3.26 28.89 9.78
C VAL A 194 -3.17 29.17 8.29
N SER A 195 -3.02 30.44 7.99
CA SER A 195 -2.78 30.97 6.64
C SER A 195 -1.33 30.72 6.22
N VAL A 196 -1.13 30.14 5.05
CA VAL A 196 0.19 30.05 4.41
C VAL A 196 0.53 31.38 3.79
N SER A 197 1.62 32.01 4.24
CA SER A 197 2.25 33.16 3.57
C SER A 197 3.68 32.80 3.15
N THR A 198 3.88 32.78 1.85
CA THR A 198 5.17 32.69 1.16
C THR A 198 5.93 34.01 1.29
N GLN A 199 7.12 34.01 1.93
CA GLN A 199 8.21 34.94 1.61
C GLN A 199 9.58 34.40 2.08
N PRO A 200 10.67 34.69 1.37
CA PRO A 200 12.00 34.14 1.65
C PRO A 200 12.70 34.88 2.79
N GLN A 201 13.32 34.15 3.70
CA GLN A 201 14.11 34.72 4.78
C GLN A 201 15.60 34.48 4.61
N THR A 202 16.30 35.57 4.80
CA THR A 202 17.74 35.76 4.91
C THR A 202 18.26 35.27 6.26
N ASP A 203 19.53 34.87 6.24
CA ASP A 203 20.36 34.36 7.33
C ASP A 203 20.24 35.05 8.69
N SER A 204 20.08 34.22 9.74
CA SER A 204 20.60 34.47 11.09
C SER A 204 20.71 33.17 11.88
N PRO A 205 21.67 33.00 12.79
CA PRO A 205 22.07 31.73 13.37
C PRO A 205 21.00 31.15 14.30
N ALA A 206 20.68 29.88 14.11
CA ALA A 206 19.70 29.14 14.87
C ALA A 206 20.19 28.92 16.32
N GLU A 207 19.34 29.26 17.27
CA GLU A 207 19.40 28.77 18.65
C GLU A 207 19.05 27.23 18.63
N ALA A 208 19.76 26.47 19.44
CA ALA A 208 19.51 25.05 19.59
C ALA A 208 18.09 24.81 20.12
N PRO A 209 17.33 23.86 19.57
CA PRO A 209 15.99 23.55 20.04
C PRO A 209 16.02 22.98 21.46
N THR A 210 15.07 23.40 22.29
CA THR A 210 14.84 22.86 23.63
C THR A 210 14.28 21.45 23.53
N SER A 211 14.64 20.59 24.46
CA SER A 211 14.41 19.14 24.48
C SER A 211 12.94 18.64 24.38
N GLU A 212 11.96 19.53 24.47
CA GLU A 212 10.53 19.18 24.36
C GLU A 212 9.97 19.19 22.92
N GLU A 213 10.66 19.83 21.96
CA GLU A 213 10.25 19.85 20.55
C GLU A 213 10.91 18.72 19.71
N ALA A 214 11.89 18.02 20.30
CA ALA A 214 12.63 16.97 19.60
C ALA A 214 11.96 15.59 19.63
N GLU A 215 11.01 15.36 20.54
CA GLU A 215 10.47 14.02 20.81
C GLU A 215 9.36 13.56 19.84
N THR A 216 8.71 14.48 19.12
CA THR A 216 7.63 14.11 18.15
C THR A 216 8.18 13.66 16.79
N SER A 217 9.49 13.44 16.62
CA SER A 217 10.04 13.74 15.32
C SER A 217 10.72 12.61 14.54
N HIS A 218 11.17 11.52 15.14
CA HIS A 218 11.99 10.57 14.36
C HIS A 218 11.19 9.77 13.34
N LEU A 219 10.06 9.17 13.71
CA LEU A 219 9.22 8.41 12.78
C LEU A 219 8.42 9.32 11.86
N GLN A 220 7.94 10.46 12.37
CA GLN A 220 7.24 11.47 11.57
C GLN A 220 8.19 12.13 10.57
N GLN A 221 9.44 12.40 10.93
CA GLN A 221 10.46 12.92 9.99
C GLN A 221 10.80 11.91 8.90
N ILE A 222 10.75 10.60 9.20
CA ILE A 222 10.89 9.54 8.20
C ILE A 222 9.75 9.62 7.19
N GLU A 223 8.49 9.66 7.63
CA GLU A 223 7.33 9.70 6.74
C GLU A 223 7.17 11.06 6.02
N ASP A 224 7.39 12.19 6.70
CA ASP A 224 7.31 13.53 6.11
C ASP A 224 8.43 13.77 5.09
N GLY A 225 9.60 13.14 5.27
CA GLY A 225 10.67 13.12 4.28
C GLY A 225 10.27 12.46 2.96
N PHE A 226 9.16 11.71 2.94
CA PHE A 226 8.59 11.05 1.76
C PHE A 226 7.59 11.91 0.99
N MET A 227 7.13 13.01 1.57
CA MET A 227 6.22 13.91 0.89
C MET A 227 6.97 14.73 -0.16
N GLY A 228 6.65 14.52 -1.43
CA GLY A 228 7.23 15.26 -2.56
C GLY A 228 8.37 14.56 -3.31
N TYR A 229 8.68 13.31 -3.00
CA TYR A 229 9.58 12.51 -3.83
C TYR A 229 8.92 12.15 -5.16
N PRO A 230 9.65 12.25 -6.28
CA PRO A 230 9.14 11.70 -7.53
C PRO A 230 8.95 10.21 -7.31
N THR A 231 7.73 9.77 -7.42
CA THR A 231 7.38 8.36 -7.34
C THR A 231 8.17 7.62 -8.39
N LEU A 232 8.83 6.57 -7.98
CA LEU A 232 9.44 5.68 -8.93
C LEU A 232 8.37 5.17 -9.88
N ILE A 233 8.61 5.39 -11.16
CA ILE A 233 7.73 4.92 -12.23
C ILE A 233 7.94 3.40 -12.40
N TYR A 234 7.97 2.65 -11.31
CA TYR A 234 7.95 1.20 -11.35
C TYR A 234 6.85 0.67 -10.47
N ASP A 235 6.06 -0.18 -11.07
CA ASP A 235 5.01 -0.88 -10.40
C ASP A 235 5.16 -2.38 -10.48
N GLY A 236 5.11 -3.01 -9.34
CA GLY A 236 4.74 -4.40 -9.33
C GLY A 236 3.40 -4.60 -10.05
N PRO A 237 2.98 -5.81 -10.30
CA PRO A 237 1.82 -6.11 -11.11
C PRO A 237 0.58 -5.36 -10.60
N PHE A 238 0.09 -4.44 -11.40
CA PHE A 238 -1.16 -3.69 -11.18
C PHE A 238 -1.20 -2.79 -9.94
N SER A 239 -0.11 -2.16 -9.54
CA SER A 239 -0.02 -1.44 -8.29
C SER A 239 -0.34 0.06 -8.32
N ASP A 240 -0.44 0.65 -7.13
CA ASP A 240 -1.08 1.94 -6.85
C ASP A 240 -0.39 3.20 -7.42
N HIS A 241 0.86 3.14 -7.88
CA HIS A 241 1.54 4.34 -8.38
C HIS A 241 1.12 4.74 -9.80
N ILE A 242 0.41 3.87 -10.52
CA ILE A 242 -0.31 4.29 -11.74
C ILE A 242 -1.22 5.49 -11.44
N LEU A 243 -1.60 5.66 -10.17
CA LEU A 243 -2.41 6.79 -9.70
C LEU A 243 -1.63 8.12 -9.56
N GLU A 244 -0.31 8.12 -9.65
CA GLU A 244 0.50 9.32 -9.36
C GLU A 244 1.01 10.06 -10.62
N ARG A 245 0.70 9.55 -11.81
CA ARG A 245 0.97 10.27 -13.05
C ARG A 245 -0.14 11.29 -13.37
N THR A 246 0.14 12.24 -14.26
CA THR A 246 -0.88 13.17 -14.75
C THR A 246 -2.08 12.39 -15.32
N PRO A 247 -3.29 12.64 -14.81
CA PRO A 247 -4.48 11.87 -15.22
C PRO A 247 -4.83 12.10 -16.68
N LEU A 248 -4.64 11.07 -17.51
CA LEU A 248 -4.77 11.17 -18.96
C LEU A 248 -6.20 11.45 -19.39
N MET A 249 -7.20 10.87 -18.72
CA MET A 249 -8.61 11.05 -19.12
C MET A 249 -9.15 12.44 -18.78
N THR A 250 -8.63 13.10 -17.74
CA THR A 250 -9.10 14.42 -17.31
C THR A 250 -8.26 15.55 -17.86
N GLU A 251 -7.09 15.26 -18.43
CA GLU A 251 -6.20 16.27 -19.02
C GLU A 251 -6.88 17.01 -20.17
N GLY A 252 -6.84 18.34 -20.11
CA GLY A 252 -7.46 19.20 -21.15
C GLY A 252 -8.98 19.21 -21.17
N GLN A 253 -9.66 18.47 -20.30
CA GLN A 253 -11.11 18.51 -20.20
C GLN A 253 -11.60 19.82 -19.53
N PRO A 254 -12.76 20.35 -19.97
CA PRO A 254 -13.33 21.56 -19.37
C PRO A 254 -13.73 21.31 -17.93
N GLU A 255 -13.55 22.33 -17.09
CA GLU A 255 -14.01 22.28 -15.69
C GLU A 255 -15.54 22.35 -15.63
N VAL A 256 -16.14 21.48 -14.82
CA VAL A 256 -17.59 21.48 -14.55
C VAL A 256 -17.89 22.31 -13.29
N SER A 257 -19.08 22.89 -13.25
CA SER A 257 -19.49 23.60 -12.03
C SER A 257 -19.85 22.62 -10.90
N ALA A 258 -19.73 23.08 -9.65
CA ALA A 258 -20.14 22.29 -8.49
C ALA A 258 -21.60 21.82 -8.54
N GLU A 259 -22.48 22.61 -9.19
CA GLU A 259 -23.90 22.25 -9.36
C GLU A 259 -24.08 21.11 -10.37
N GLN A 260 -23.35 21.12 -11.48
CA GLN A 260 -23.34 20.00 -12.45
C GLN A 260 -22.78 18.74 -11.79
N ALA A 261 -21.67 18.86 -11.05
CA ALA A 261 -21.08 17.77 -10.30
C ALA A 261 -22.05 17.20 -9.24
N ARG A 262 -22.83 18.05 -8.56
CA ARG A 262 -23.86 17.63 -7.60
C ARG A 262 -24.92 16.73 -8.23
N ILE A 263 -25.39 17.09 -9.43
CA ILE A 263 -26.38 16.28 -10.16
C ILE A 263 -25.79 14.90 -10.50
N THR A 264 -24.55 14.86 -10.98
CA THR A 264 -23.86 13.59 -11.27
C THR A 264 -23.69 12.75 -10.00
N ALA A 265 -23.30 13.38 -8.89
CA ALA A 265 -23.12 12.70 -7.60
C ALA A 265 -24.44 12.14 -7.05
N ALA A 266 -25.54 12.92 -7.15
CA ALA A 266 -26.86 12.47 -6.72
C ALA A 266 -27.37 11.28 -7.56
N ASN A 267 -27.12 11.30 -8.88
CA ASN A 267 -27.43 10.17 -9.75
C ASN A 267 -26.64 8.92 -9.38
N ALA A 268 -25.34 9.07 -9.10
CA ALA A 268 -24.48 7.96 -8.69
C ALA A 268 -24.90 7.35 -7.36
N ALA A 269 -25.24 8.20 -6.37
CA ALA A 269 -25.70 7.76 -5.06
C ALA A 269 -27.16 7.25 -5.03
N GLY A 270 -27.95 7.56 -6.07
CA GLY A 270 -29.41 7.32 -6.08
C GLY A 270 -30.18 8.12 -5.04
N LYS A 271 -29.57 9.18 -4.48
CA LYS A 271 -30.16 10.07 -3.45
C LYS A 271 -29.49 11.44 -3.48
N GLU A 272 -30.16 12.45 -2.89
CA GLU A 272 -29.55 13.77 -2.72
C GLU A 272 -28.43 13.74 -1.66
N LEU A 273 -27.35 14.49 -1.94
CA LEU A 273 -26.21 14.70 -1.06
C LEU A 273 -26.16 16.17 -0.65
N THR A 274 -26.15 16.42 0.67
CA THR A 274 -26.40 17.76 1.22
C THR A 274 -25.16 18.57 1.47
N GLU A 275 -24.03 17.93 1.74
CA GLU A 275 -22.76 18.59 2.06
C GLU A 275 -21.77 18.45 0.89
N MET A 276 -20.84 19.39 0.78
CA MET A 276 -19.82 19.37 -0.27
C MET A 276 -18.50 19.93 0.27
N ARG A 277 -17.41 19.27 -0.11
CA ARG A 277 -16.04 19.75 0.06
C ARG A 277 -15.29 19.63 -1.25
N GLU A 278 -14.22 20.39 -1.37
CA GLU A 278 -13.26 20.21 -2.46
C GLU A 278 -12.11 19.31 -1.99
N GLU A 279 -11.65 18.44 -2.86
CA GLU A 279 -10.50 17.61 -2.66
C GLU A 279 -9.43 17.98 -3.68
N ASP A 280 -8.27 18.40 -3.17
CA ASP A 280 -7.10 18.74 -3.98
C ASP A 280 -6.14 17.56 -3.97
N SER A 281 -6.31 16.71 -4.97
CA SER A 281 -5.52 15.50 -5.19
C SER A 281 -5.08 15.46 -6.66
N ILE A 282 -4.43 14.38 -7.09
CA ILE A 282 -4.07 14.20 -8.50
C ILE A 282 -5.30 14.20 -9.43
N LEU A 283 -6.48 13.88 -8.90
CA LEU A 283 -7.79 14.03 -9.55
C LEU A 283 -8.62 15.06 -8.78
N PRO A 284 -8.39 16.39 -8.96
CA PRO A 284 -9.11 17.42 -8.25
C PRO A 284 -10.62 17.22 -8.39
N SER A 285 -11.34 17.13 -7.27
CA SER A 285 -12.72 16.68 -7.25
C SER A 285 -13.61 17.50 -6.32
N TYR A 286 -14.89 17.54 -6.62
CA TYR A 286 -15.95 17.91 -5.69
C TYR A 286 -16.42 16.63 -4.98
N VAL A 287 -16.33 16.60 -3.67
CA VAL A 287 -16.79 15.46 -2.86
C VAL A 287 -18.09 15.84 -2.16
N PHE A 288 -19.14 15.12 -2.51
CA PHE A 288 -20.46 15.29 -1.92
C PHE A 288 -20.73 14.19 -0.91
N HIS A 289 -21.32 14.52 0.22
CA HIS A 289 -21.63 13.55 1.27
C HIS A 289 -22.96 13.85 1.97
N ASP A 290 -23.48 12.85 2.62
CA ASP A 290 -24.63 12.95 3.49
C ASP A 290 -24.25 12.65 4.95
N ALA A 291 -25.22 12.84 5.85
CA ALA A 291 -25.03 12.53 7.27
C ALA A 291 -24.95 11.02 7.57
N GLN A 292 -25.12 10.16 6.57
CA GLN A 292 -25.22 8.70 6.68
C GLN A 292 -24.02 7.97 6.06
N SER A 293 -22.84 8.61 6.04
CA SER A 293 -21.57 8.01 5.57
C SER A 293 -21.50 7.68 4.07
N THR A 294 -22.38 8.26 3.23
CA THR A 294 -22.20 8.18 1.77
C THR A 294 -21.35 9.33 1.29
N SER A 295 -20.32 9.03 0.52
CA SER A 295 -19.42 10.00 -0.12
C SER A 295 -19.28 9.70 -1.61
N VAL A 296 -19.42 10.72 -2.45
CA VAL A 296 -19.26 10.63 -3.91
C VAL A 296 -18.34 11.74 -4.38
N ALA A 297 -17.27 11.37 -5.07
CA ALA A 297 -16.36 12.31 -5.70
C ALA A 297 -16.59 12.40 -7.19
N ILE A 298 -16.70 13.63 -7.67
CA ILE A 298 -16.81 13.97 -9.09
C ILE A 298 -15.62 14.83 -9.48
N THR A 299 -14.88 14.45 -10.51
CA THR A 299 -13.72 15.23 -10.96
C THR A 299 -14.12 16.63 -11.41
N LYS A 300 -13.30 17.64 -11.07
CA LYS A 300 -13.53 19.02 -11.55
C LYS A 300 -13.39 19.11 -13.06
N ASN A 301 -12.39 18.44 -13.62
CA ASN A 301 -12.17 18.37 -15.06
C ASN A 301 -12.94 17.19 -15.65
N GLY A 302 -13.86 17.45 -16.56
CA GLY A 302 -14.67 16.46 -17.25
C GLY A 302 -15.92 15.98 -16.51
N GLY A 303 -16.01 16.17 -15.18
CA GLY A 303 -17.20 15.81 -14.39
C GLY A 303 -17.42 14.29 -14.24
N TYR A 304 -16.36 13.49 -14.23
CA TYR A 304 -16.42 12.03 -14.12
C TYR A 304 -16.65 11.57 -12.69
N LEU A 305 -17.36 10.46 -12.52
CA LEU A 305 -17.53 9.78 -11.24
C LEU A 305 -16.20 9.14 -10.82
N CYS A 306 -15.50 9.74 -9.85
CA CYS A 306 -14.20 9.30 -9.41
C CYS A 306 -14.30 8.12 -8.42
N TYR A 307 -15.08 8.29 -7.37
CA TYR A 307 -15.40 7.21 -6.43
C TYR A 307 -16.78 7.40 -5.79
N LEU A 308 -17.34 6.29 -5.36
CA LEU A 308 -18.52 6.20 -4.49
C LEU A 308 -18.15 5.32 -3.29
N ILE A 309 -18.48 5.77 -2.10
CA ILE A 309 -18.35 5.01 -0.86
C ILE A 309 -19.67 5.11 -0.11
N THR A 310 -20.25 3.99 0.29
CA THR A 310 -21.44 3.95 1.15
C THR A 310 -21.17 3.12 2.39
N GLU A 311 -21.98 3.31 3.42
CA GLU A 311 -21.96 2.43 4.57
C GLU A 311 -22.30 1.00 4.15
N LYS A 312 -21.50 0.04 4.61
CA LYS A 312 -21.74 -1.39 4.35
C LYS A 312 -22.60 -1.94 5.50
N PRO A 313 -23.81 -2.44 5.21
CA PRO A 313 -24.63 -3.06 6.24
C PRO A 313 -23.96 -4.31 6.80
N ASP A 314 -24.05 -4.52 8.12
CA ASP A 314 -23.60 -5.76 8.74
C ASP A 314 -24.49 -6.95 8.36
N ASN A 315 -23.90 -8.14 8.24
CA ASN A 315 -24.60 -9.41 8.06
C ASN A 315 -25.50 -9.50 6.80
N LEU A 316 -24.99 -9.06 5.66
CA LEU A 316 -25.68 -9.23 4.39
C LEU A 316 -25.83 -10.72 4.04
N THR A 317 -27.05 -11.11 3.65
CA THR A 317 -27.30 -12.47 3.19
C THR A 317 -27.13 -12.56 1.68
N ALA A 318 -26.14 -13.32 1.21
CA ALA A 318 -25.91 -13.52 -0.20
C ALA A 318 -27.10 -14.28 -0.85
N LYS A 319 -27.69 -13.66 -1.86
CA LYS A 319 -28.80 -14.20 -2.67
C LYS A 319 -28.48 -14.20 -4.16
N LEU A 320 -27.63 -13.25 -4.59
CA LEU A 320 -27.26 -13.10 -5.98
C LEU A 320 -26.07 -14.00 -6.35
N SER A 321 -26.10 -14.53 -7.57
CA SER A 321 -24.96 -15.22 -8.16
C SER A 321 -23.89 -14.23 -8.61
N TYR A 322 -22.70 -14.75 -8.95
CA TYR A 322 -21.62 -13.98 -9.54
C TYR A 322 -22.09 -13.23 -10.81
N GLU A 323 -22.73 -13.93 -11.73
CA GLU A 323 -23.20 -13.36 -13.01
C GLU A 323 -24.23 -12.25 -12.80
N GLU A 324 -25.11 -12.40 -11.82
CA GLU A 324 -26.11 -11.37 -11.48
C GLU A 324 -25.42 -10.12 -10.90
N ALA A 325 -24.42 -10.29 -10.03
CA ALA A 325 -23.63 -9.19 -9.48
C ALA A 325 -22.82 -8.47 -10.57
N VAL A 326 -22.13 -9.21 -11.46
CA VAL A 326 -21.41 -8.66 -12.62
C VAL A 326 -22.36 -7.83 -13.51
N ASN A 327 -23.53 -8.37 -13.84
CA ASN A 327 -24.51 -7.65 -14.65
C ASN A 327 -24.99 -6.34 -13.99
N LYS A 328 -25.17 -6.33 -12.67
CA LYS A 328 -25.52 -5.11 -11.91
C LYS A 328 -24.42 -4.07 -11.97
N ALA A 329 -23.18 -4.50 -11.74
CA ALA A 329 -22.00 -3.63 -11.82
C ALA A 329 -21.82 -3.06 -13.23
N GLN A 330 -21.91 -3.86 -14.28
CA GLN A 330 -21.78 -3.41 -15.67
C GLN A 330 -22.86 -2.40 -16.06
N GLN A 331 -24.11 -2.63 -15.65
CA GLN A 331 -25.20 -1.67 -15.88
C GLN A 331 -24.93 -0.33 -15.19
N TYR A 332 -24.41 -0.38 -13.96
CA TYR A 332 -24.05 0.82 -13.21
C TYR A 332 -22.87 1.56 -13.87
N LEU A 333 -21.82 0.85 -14.26
CA LEU A 333 -20.66 1.42 -14.97
C LEU A 333 -21.08 2.12 -16.25
N SER A 334 -21.86 1.45 -17.09
CA SER A 334 -22.33 2.02 -18.36
C SER A 334 -23.26 3.23 -18.16
N ALA A 335 -24.10 3.22 -17.13
CA ALA A 335 -24.95 4.37 -16.78
C ALA A 335 -24.14 5.62 -16.37
N HIS A 336 -22.87 5.43 -15.94
CA HIS A 336 -21.99 6.52 -15.52
C HIS A 336 -20.86 6.80 -16.52
N GLY A 337 -20.95 6.29 -17.75
CA GLY A 337 -20.03 6.58 -18.84
C GLY A 337 -18.79 5.71 -18.89
N TYR A 338 -18.77 4.60 -18.15
CA TYR A 338 -17.71 3.59 -18.18
C TYR A 338 -18.15 2.39 -19.01
N ASP A 339 -18.05 2.55 -20.33
CA ASP A 339 -18.43 1.52 -21.29
C ASP A 339 -17.29 0.53 -21.56
N SER A 340 -17.61 -0.60 -22.17
CA SER A 340 -16.63 -1.63 -22.60
C SER A 340 -15.78 -2.20 -21.46
N MET A 341 -16.33 -2.26 -20.25
CA MET A 341 -15.66 -2.84 -19.11
C MET A 341 -15.90 -4.36 -19.01
N LYS A 342 -14.84 -5.14 -18.84
CA LYS A 342 -14.90 -6.58 -18.58
C LYS A 342 -14.45 -6.90 -17.15
N ASP A 343 -15.18 -7.78 -16.51
CA ASP A 343 -14.81 -8.36 -15.22
C ASP A 343 -13.54 -9.20 -15.32
N THR A 344 -12.67 -9.09 -14.33
CA THR A 344 -11.37 -9.78 -14.28
C THR A 344 -11.22 -10.62 -13.02
N TYR A 345 -11.21 -9.98 -11.86
CA TYR A 345 -11.05 -10.63 -10.56
C TYR A 345 -12.19 -10.22 -9.64
N TYR A 346 -12.48 -11.08 -8.67
CA TYR A 346 -13.46 -10.75 -7.64
C TYR A 346 -13.10 -11.35 -6.30
N GLU A 347 -13.59 -10.72 -5.26
CA GLU A 347 -13.54 -11.21 -3.89
C GLU A 347 -14.91 -11.03 -3.24
N THR A 348 -15.28 -11.96 -2.36
CA THR A 348 -16.54 -11.87 -1.61
C THR A 348 -16.24 -11.91 -0.13
N ASP A 349 -16.68 -10.89 0.58
CA ASP A 349 -16.61 -10.82 2.04
C ASP A 349 -17.92 -10.29 2.61
N ASN A 350 -18.44 -10.96 3.65
CA ASN A 350 -19.64 -10.55 4.40
C ASN A 350 -20.87 -10.20 3.54
N GLY A 351 -21.06 -10.91 2.41
CA GLY A 351 -22.17 -10.67 1.49
C GLY A 351 -21.99 -9.48 0.56
N VAL A 352 -20.80 -8.91 0.51
CA VAL A 352 -20.36 -7.90 -0.47
C VAL A 352 -19.41 -8.57 -1.46
N MET A 353 -19.65 -8.38 -2.75
CA MET A 353 -18.73 -8.80 -3.81
C MET A 353 -17.98 -7.58 -4.35
N THR A 354 -16.66 -7.60 -4.22
CA THR A 354 -15.77 -6.62 -4.86
C THR A 354 -15.34 -7.16 -6.21
N LEU A 355 -15.76 -6.51 -7.27
CA LEU A 355 -15.48 -6.85 -8.66
C LEU A 355 -14.43 -5.88 -9.23
N ASN A 356 -13.40 -6.42 -9.87
CA ASN A 356 -12.46 -5.63 -10.66
C ASN A 356 -12.83 -5.72 -12.13
N PHE A 357 -12.96 -4.56 -12.77
CA PHE A 357 -13.21 -4.41 -14.19
C PHE A 357 -12.02 -3.78 -14.87
N ALA A 358 -11.66 -4.29 -16.04
CA ALA A 358 -10.67 -3.70 -16.93
C ALA A 358 -11.33 -3.24 -18.23
N TYR A 359 -10.79 -2.17 -18.82
CA TYR A 359 -11.27 -1.72 -20.14
C TYR A 359 -10.97 -2.77 -21.20
N TYR A 360 -11.92 -2.99 -22.09
CA TYR A 360 -11.81 -3.91 -23.21
C TYR A 360 -11.87 -3.16 -24.52
N ASP A 361 -10.74 -3.08 -25.21
CA ASP A 361 -10.70 -2.56 -26.56
C ASP A 361 -11.27 -3.58 -27.56
N SER A 362 -12.46 -3.29 -28.06
CA SER A 362 -13.17 -4.18 -28.98
C SER A 362 -12.54 -4.25 -30.38
N ALA A 363 -11.75 -3.24 -30.77
CA ALA A 363 -11.10 -3.20 -32.07
C ALA A 363 -9.93 -4.19 -32.14
N SER A 364 -9.09 -4.22 -31.12
CA SER A 364 -7.98 -5.17 -30.99
C SER A 364 -8.33 -6.43 -30.19
N GLN A 365 -9.51 -6.50 -29.60
CA GLN A 365 -9.95 -7.56 -28.69
C GLN A 365 -9.06 -7.70 -27.44
N THR A 366 -8.45 -6.61 -26.98
CA THR A 366 -7.46 -6.58 -25.91
C THR A 366 -8.07 -6.11 -24.61
N ILE A 367 -7.75 -6.81 -23.51
CA ILE A 367 -8.02 -6.35 -22.14
C ILE A 367 -6.91 -5.43 -21.69
N CYS A 368 -7.27 -4.21 -21.23
CA CYS A 368 -6.31 -3.19 -20.79
C CYS A 368 -6.28 -3.16 -19.25
N TYR A 369 -5.34 -3.86 -18.66
CA TYR A 369 -5.19 -3.94 -17.19
C TYR A 369 -4.64 -2.66 -16.56
N THR A 370 -4.28 -1.67 -17.35
CA THR A 370 -3.96 -0.32 -16.87
C THR A 370 -5.20 0.47 -16.50
N ASP A 371 -6.34 0.15 -17.09
CA ASP A 371 -7.59 0.91 -17.00
C ASP A 371 -8.59 0.16 -16.11
N LEU A 372 -8.36 0.21 -14.78
CA LEU A 372 -9.11 -0.57 -13.82
C LEU A 372 -10.16 0.26 -13.08
N ILE A 373 -11.32 -0.37 -12.85
CA ILE A 373 -12.38 0.12 -11.95
C ILE A 373 -12.75 -0.99 -10.98
N LYS A 374 -12.87 -0.66 -9.69
CA LYS A 374 -13.40 -1.56 -8.67
C LYS A 374 -14.86 -1.20 -8.38
N VAL A 375 -15.72 -2.21 -8.27
CA VAL A 375 -17.13 -2.03 -7.92
C VAL A 375 -17.51 -3.01 -6.80
N GLU A 376 -18.10 -2.49 -5.74
CA GLU A 376 -18.61 -3.28 -4.63
C GLU A 376 -20.12 -3.44 -4.76
N VAL A 377 -20.58 -4.69 -4.80
CA VAL A 377 -21.98 -5.06 -4.99
C VAL A 377 -22.50 -5.82 -3.78
N SER A 378 -23.62 -5.38 -3.23
CA SER A 378 -24.36 -6.16 -2.23
C SER A 378 -24.95 -7.41 -2.87
N LEU A 379 -24.54 -8.57 -2.40
CA LEU A 379 -25.11 -9.85 -2.87
C LEU A 379 -26.54 -10.08 -2.34
N GLN A 380 -27.03 -9.25 -1.44
CA GLN A 380 -28.41 -9.37 -0.93
C GLN A 380 -29.45 -8.86 -1.94
N ASP A 381 -29.16 -7.74 -2.61
CA ASP A 381 -30.13 -7.01 -3.45
C ASP A 381 -29.53 -6.41 -4.73
N GLY A 382 -28.22 -6.47 -4.92
CA GLY A 382 -27.51 -5.91 -6.07
C GLY A 382 -27.30 -4.40 -6.03
N SER A 383 -27.47 -3.77 -4.86
CA SER A 383 -27.12 -2.36 -4.70
C SER A 383 -25.62 -2.16 -4.80
N ILE A 384 -25.21 -1.03 -5.38
CA ILE A 384 -23.78 -0.67 -5.47
C ILE A 384 -23.39 0.04 -4.17
N LEU A 385 -22.46 -0.56 -3.45
CA LEU A 385 -21.96 -0.07 -2.17
C LEU A 385 -20.67 0.75 -2.30
N GLY A 386 -19.91 0.51 -3.37
CA GLY A 386 -18.68 1.21 -3.61
C GLY A 386 -18.32 1.21 -5.10
N LEU A 387 -17.58 2.24 -5.51
CA LEU A 387 -16.93 2.32 -6.81
C LEU A 387 -15.61 3.07 -6.63
N ASP A 388 -14.55 2.59 -7.25
CA ASP A 388 -13.28 3.30 -7.39
C ASP A 388 -12.83 3.26 -8.86
N ALA A 389 -12.92 4.43 -9.52
CA ALA A 389 -12.53 4.59 -10.90
C ALA A 389 -11.22 5.38 -11.07
N ARG A 390 -10.49 5.65 -9.99
CA ARG A 390 -9.25 6.45 -10.05
C ARG A 390 -8.24 5.85 -11.01
N GLY A 391 -8.02 4.54 -10.96
CA GLY A 391 -7.12 3.85 -11.87
C GLY A 391 -7.47 4.07 -13.33
N TYR A 392 -8.74 3.97 -13.67
CA TYR A 392 -9.25 4.23 -15.02
C TYR A 392 -9.04 5.70 -15.42
N LEU A 393 -9.43 6.65 -14.59
CA LEU A 393 -9.34 8.08 -14.88
C LEU A 393 -7.90 8.58 -15.07
N VAL A 394 -6.97 7.96 -14.37
CA VAL A 394 -5.53 8.29 -14.49
C VAL A 394 -4.94 7.72 -15.77
N ASN A 395 -5.33 6.53 -16.20
CA ASN A 395 -4.62 5.77 -17.23
C ASN A 395 -5.33 5.71 -18.56
N HIS A 396 -6.67 5.78 -18.57
CA HIS A 396 -7.45 5.66 -19.81
C HIS A 396 -7.22 6.82 -20.75
N HIS A 397 -6.92 6.50 -21.99
CA HIS A 397 -6.70 7.46 -23.09
C HIS A 397 -6.91 6.77 -24.43
N ASP A 398 -7.07 7.57 -25.48
CA ASP A 398 -7.05 7.07 -26.85
C ASP A 398 -5.67 6.52 -27.18
N ARG A 399 -5.58 5.23 -27.46
CA ARG A 399 -4.34 4.53 -27.76
C ARG A 399 -4.46 3.66 -29.00
N THR A 400 -3.35 3.48 -29.68
CA THR A 400 -3.24 2.49 -30.74
C THR A 400 -2.46 1.30 -30.17
N ILE A 401 -3.13 0.18 -29.96
CA ILE A 401 -2.49 -1.06 -29.53
C ILE A 401 -1.75 -1.66 -30.73
N ALA A 402 -0.44 -1.89 -30.57
CA ALA A 402 0.38 -2.45 -31.62
C ALA A 402 -0.08 -3.87 -31.99
N GLU A 403 -0.22 -4.15 -33.28
CA GLU A 403 -0.46 -5.52 -33.74
C GLU A 403 0.69 -6.44 -33.27
N PRO A 404 0.37 -7.67 -32.84
CA PRO A 404 1.42 -8.63 -32.46
C PRO A 404 2.43 -8.87 -33.59
N ALA A 405 3.71 -8.76 -33.30
CA ALA A 405 4.77 -9.13 -34.23
C ALA A 405 5.01 -10.65 -34.26
N LEU A 406 4.70 -11.33 -33.17
CA LEU A 406 4.83 -12.76 -33.03
C LEU A 406 3.45 -13.45 -33.05
N PRO A 407 3.29 -14.56 -33.79
CA PRO A 407 2.11 -15.38 -33.66
C PRO A 407 2.01 -16.03 -32.28
N VAL A 408 0.79 -16.40 -31.87
CA VAL A 408 0.53 -17.01 -30.54
C VAL A 408 1.40 -18.25 -30.30
N GLU A 409 1.56 -19.08 -31.30
CA GLU A 409 2.31 -20.33 -31.24
C GLU A 409 3.79 -20.08 -30.90
N GLN A 410 4.38 -19.01 -31.47
CA GLN A 410 5.76 -18.64 -31.18
C GLN A 410 5.88 -18.00 -29.78
N ALA A 411 4.92 -17.21 -29.36
CA ALA A 411 4.90 -16.68 -28.01
C ALA A 411 4.75 -17.81 -26.95
N GLN A 412 3.98 -18.85 -27.28
CA GLN A 412 3.80 -20.02 -26.42
C GLN A 412 5.11 -20.81 -26.18
N GLU A 413 6.07 -20.75 -27.09
CA GLU A 413 7.39 -21.38 -26.91
C GLU A 413 8.19 -20.81 -25.72
N SER A 414 7.83 -19.62 -25.25
CA SER A 414 8.42 -18.98 -24.07
C SER A 414 7.81 -19.47 -22.73
N LEU A 415 6.75 -20.26 -22.77
CA LEU A 415 6.16 -20.84 -21.57
C LEU A 415 6.97 -22.02 -21.06
N SER A 416 6.88 -22.28 -19.76
CA SER A 416 7.46 -23.49 -19.16
C SER A 416 6.79 -24.75 -19.68
N ASP A 417 7.59 -25.78 -20.00
CA ASP A 417 7.10 -27.12 -20.38
C ASP A 417 6.25 -27.82 -19.28
N ALA A 418 6.32 -27.32 -18.04
CA ALA A 418 5.52 -27.81 -16.93
C ALA A 418 4.07 -27.28 -16.92
N LEU A 419 3.74 -26.38 -17.84
CA LEU A 419 2.43 -25.74 -17.94
C LEU A 419 1.66 -26.23 -19.17
N THR A 420 0.37 -26.45 -18.97
CA THR A 420 -0.58 -26.72 -20.06
C THR A 420 -1.43 -25.46 -20.27
N VAL A 421 -1.50 -24.98 -21.50
CA VAL A 421 -2.30 -23.81 -21.85
C VAL A 421 -3.78 -24.17 -21.88
N ASP A 422 -4.57 -23.49 -21.07
CA ASP A 422 -6.03 -23.62 -21.02
C ASP A 422 -6.71 -22.62 -21.97
N SER A 423 -6.21 -21.38 -22.00
CA SER A 423 -6.70 -20.32 -22.89
C SER A 423 -5.65 -19.25 -23.11
N VAL A 424 -5.82 -18.49 -24.18
CA VAL A 424 -4.97 -17.32 -24.51
C VAL A 424 -5.84 -16.18 -25.00
N ARG A 425 -5.46 -14.96 -24.64
CA ARG A 425 -6.08 -13.72 -25.13
C ARG A 425 -5.09 -12.58 -25.20
N PRO A 426 -5.30 -11.58 -26.06
CA PRO A 426 -4.51 -10.35 -26.04
C PRO A 426 -4.77 -9.55 -24.74
N ALA A 427 -3.71 -9.01 -24.17
CA ALA A 427 -3.78 -8.17 -22.99
C ALA A 427 -2.76 -7.03 -23.08
N LEU A 428 -3.11 -5.88 -22.54
CA LEU A 428 -2.22 -4.76 -22.33
C LEU A 428 -1.98 -4.64 -20.83
N ILE A 429 -0.74 -4.82 -20.41
CA ILE A 429 -0.36 -4.75 -19.00
C ILE A 429 0.53 -3.54 -18.74
N PRO A 430 0.48 -2.97 -17.53
CA PRO A 430 1.46 -1.98 -17.14
C PRO A 430 2.83 -2.60 -17.10
N SER A 431 3.82 -1.87 -17.57
CA SER A 431 5.22 -2.20 -17.40
C SER A 431 5.89 -1.10 -16.61
N SER A 432 7.12 -1.35 -16.22
CA SER A 432 7.96 -0.38 -15.54
C SER A 432 8.06 0.93 -16.33
N GLY A 433 7.97 2.00 -15.58
CA GLY A 433 7.81 3.33 -16.17
C GLY A 433 6.40 3.47 -16.75
N GLN A 434 5.88 4.62 -16.98
CA GLN A 434 4.52 4.88 -17.50
C GLN A 434 4.18 4.19 -18.85
N ASN A 435 4.80 3.05 -19.11
CA ASN A 435 4.68 2.30 -20.34
C ASN A 435 3.65 1.18 -20.21
N GLU A 436 3.04 0.86 -21.32
CA GLU A 436 2.15 -0.26 -21.48
C GLU A 436 2.79 -1.28 -22.43
N VAL A 437 2.61 -2.57 -22.15
CA VAL A 437 3.14 -3.64 -22.97
C VAL A 437 2.02 -4.51 -23.50
N ALA A 438 1.94 -4.61 -24.82
CA ALA A 438 1.05 -5.55 -25.48
C ALA A 438 1.56 -6.98 -25.30
N THR A 439 0.75 -7.82 -24.73
CA THR A 439 1.08 -9.20 -24.38
C THR A 439 0.01 -10.18 -24.87
N TYR A 440 0.39 -11.45 -24.88
CA TYR A 440 -0.55 -12.56 -24.79
C TYR A 440 -0.66 -12.98 -23.33
N GLU A 441 -1.86 -12.96 -22.78
CA GLU A 441 -2.18 -13.55 -21.49
C GLU A 441 -2.51 -15.03 -21.70
N PHE A 442 -1.66 -15.90 -21.19
CA PHE A 442 -1.88 -17.33 -21.16
C PHE A 442 -2.41 -17.75 -19.80
N LEU A 443 -3.61 -18.31 -19.76
CA LEU A 443 -4.09 -19.03 -18.59
C LEU A 443 -3.63 -20.48 -18.73
N CYS A 444 -2.90 -20.94 -17.72
CA CYS A 444 -2.27 -22.25 -17.72
C CYS A 444 -2.65 -23.05 -16.47
N SER A 445 -2.58 -24.37 -16.59
CA SER A 445 -2.68 -25.31 -15.48
C SER A 445 -1.36 -26.06 -15.32
N SER A 446 -0.95 -26.33 -14.08
CA SER A 446 0.17 -27.21 -13.76
C SER A 446 -0.33 -28.65 -13.50
N ALA A 447 0.59 -29.62 -13.51
CA ALA A 447 0.29 -31.00 -13.15
C ALA A 447 -0.13 -31.16 -11.67
N THR A 448 0.20 -30.20 -10.82
CA THR A 448 -0.17 -30.13 -9.39
C THR A 448 -1.53 -29.46 -9.16
N GLY A 449 -2.15 -28.94 -10.23
CA GLY A 449 -3.47 -28.30 -10.17
C GLY A 449 -3.40 -26.78 -9.94
N ASP A 450 -2.23 -26.19 -9.91
CA ASP A 450 -2.09 -24.74 -9.82
C ASP A 450 -2.54 -24.07 -11.11
N ARG A 451 -3.21 -22.92 -10.98
CA ARG A 451 -3.63 -22.06 -12.08
C ARG A 451 -2.67 -20.89 -12.20
N ILE A 452 -2.10 -20.69 -13.38
CA ILE A 452 -1.06 -19.71 -13.62
C ILE A 452 -1.48 -18.80 -14.77
N LEU A 453 -1.33 -17.50 -14.58
CA LEU A 453 -1.43 -16.49 -15.64
C LEU A 453 -0.02 -16.08 -16.03
N THR A 454 0.35 -16.25 -17.30
CA THR A 454 1.65 -15.83 -17.84
C THR A 454 1.42 -14.82 -18.94
N TYR A 455 2.12 -13.69 -18.87
CA TYR A 455 2.05 -12.62 -19.85
C TYR A 455 3.31 -12.61 -20.71
N ILE A 456 3.16 -12.94 -21.98
CA ILE A 456 4.25 -12.96 -22.95
C ILE A 456 4.15 -11.75 -23.87
N ASN A 457 5.21 -10.97 -23.94
CA ASN A 457 5.32 -9.81 -24.83
C ASN A 457 5.05 -10.21 -26.28
N SER A 458 4.02 -9.64 -26.89
CA SER A 458 3.60 -9.99 -28.25
C SER A 458 4.55 -9.48 -29.35
N GLN A 459 5.52 -8.63 -28.99
CA GLN A 459 6.54 -8.09 -29.92
C GLN A 459 7.85 -8.87 -29.84
N THR A 460 8.25 -9.27 -28.63
CA THR A 460 9.60 -9.81 -28.36
C THR A 460 9.63 -11.28 -27.95
N GLY A 461 8.50 -11.82 -27.49
CA GLY A 461 8.40 -13.16 -26.91
C GLY A 461 8.96 -13.26 -25.48
N ALA A 462 9.34 -12.15 -24.87
CA ALA A 462 9.82 -12.15 -23.49
C ALA A 462 8.65 -12.41 -22.52
N GLU A 463 8.90 -13.21 -21.47
CA GLU A 463 7.98 -13.34 -20.35
C GLU A 463 8.06 -12.07 -19.50
N GLU A 464 6.98 -11.28 -19.51
CA GLU A 464 6.89 -10.02 -18.77
C GLU A 464 6.46 -10.27 -17.34
N GLN A 465 5.51 -11.18 -17.13
CA GLN A 465 4.92 -11.45 -15.82
C GLN A 465 4.34 -12.84 -15.70
N LEU A 466 4.37 -13.38 -14.48
CA LEU A 466 3.73 -14.62 -14.08
C LEU A 466 2.98 -14.39 -12.76
N LEU A 467 1.71 -14.75 -12.73
CA LEU A 467 0.85 -14.65 -11.54
C LEU A 467 0.24 -16.01 -11.22
N ILE A 468 0.14 -16.31 -9.92
CA ILE A 468 -0.61 -17.46 -9.44
C ILE A 468 -2.06 -17.04 -9.28
N LEU A 469 -2.98 -17.76 -9.93
CA LEU A 469 -4.41 -17.53 -9.80
C LEU A 469 -4.95 -18.36 -8.63
N LEU A 470 -5.25 -17.69 -7.53
CA LEU A 470 -5.83 -18.32 -6.34
C LEU A 470 -7.35 -18.34 -6.49
N GLN A 471 -7.91 -19.52 -6.60
CA GLN A 471 -9.37 -19.72 -6.60
C GLN A 471 -9.78 -20.22 -5.22
N THR A 472 -10.59 -19.44 -4.53
CA THR A 472 -11.14 -19.77 -3.21
C THR A 472 -12.67 -19.75 -3.28
N PRO A 473 -13.38 -20.32 -2.31
CA PRO A 473 -14.84 -20.18 -2.24
C PRO A 473 -15.31 -18.72 -2.20
N ASN A 474 -14.45 -17.81 -1.77
CA ASN A 474 -14.76 -16.39 -1.61
C ASN A 474 -14.31 -15.52 -2.80
N GLY A 475 -13.66 -16.12 -3.81
CA GLY A 475 -13.26 -15.32 -4.97
C GLY A 475 -12.05 -15.86 -5.72
N THR A 476 -11.66 -15.11 -6.73
CA THR A 476 -10.48 -15.34 -7.56
C THR A 476 -9.53 -14.18 -7.39
N LEU A 477 -8.34 -14.47 -6.89
CA LEU A 477 -7.27 -13.50 -6.63
C LEU A 477 -6.00 -13.88 -7.41
N THR A 478 -5.14 -12.92 -7.66
CA THR A 478 -3.80 -13.15 -8.23
C THR A 478 -2.73 -12.77 -7.22
N LYS A 479 -1.66 -13.55 -7.19
CA LYS A 479 -0.51 -13.33 -6.32
C LYS A 479 0.78 -13.28 -7.13
#